data_c9d73c256fc6c58771d70af03ad7fee5
#
_entry.id   c9d73c256fc6c58771d70af03ad7fee5
#
_cell.length_a   1.000
_cell.length_b   1.000
_cell.length_c   1.000
_cell.angle_alpha   90.00
_cell.angle_beta   90.00
_cell.angle_gamma   90.00
#
_symmetry.space_group_name_H-M   'P 1'
#
loop_
_entity.id
_entity.type
_entity.pdbx_description
1 polymer ?
#
loop_
_entity_poly.entity_id
_entity_poly.type
_entity_poly.pdbx_seq_one_letter_code
_entity_poly.pdbx_strand_id
1 'polypeptide(L)'
;VYGSVYPKALLSIDPNKLHYDEINLTGLVSTTKESFQESARILSEGLIDVKSLISEIYPFEKIGYAFERAISSETYRVIAKL
;
A
#
# COMPACT_ATOMS: atom_id res chain seq x y z
N VAL A 1 9.11 1.46 8.53
CA VAL A 1 8.31 2.61 8.05
C VAL A 1 8.14 2.50 6.55
N TYR A 2 6.91 2.56 6.10
CA TYR A 2 6.55 2.48 4.70
C TYR A 2 5.78 3.73 4.29
N GLY A 3 6.17 4.30 3.16
CA GLY A 3 5.55 5.51 2.62
C GLY A 3 6.23 6.79 3.07
N SER A 4 5.93 7.87 2.40
CA SER A 4 6.42 9.20 2.71
C SER A 4 5.30 10.08 3.27
N VAL A 5 5.68 11.10 4.03
CA VAL A 5 4.74 12.05 4.63
C VAL A 5 5.01 13.44 4.07
N TYR A 6 3.96 14.09 3.58
CA TYR A 6 4.03 15.47 3.14
C TYR A 6 2.91 16.28 3.79
N PRO A 7 3.21 17.44 4.37
CA PRO A 7 4.57 17.98 4.60
C PRO A 7 5.39 17.14 5.57
N LYS A 8 6.70 17.39 5.61
CA LYS A 8 7.64 16.65 6.48
C LYS A 8 7.12 16.57 7.92
N ALA A 9 7.13 15.36 8.46
CA ALA A 9 6.77 15.10 9.84
C ALA A 9 7.92 14.41 10.58
N LEU A 10 7.99 14.59 11.88
CA LEU A 10 8.95 13.91 12.73
C LEU A 10 8.27 12.73 13.42
N LEU A 11 9.02 11.65 13.59
CA LEU A 11 8.59 10.50 14.35
C LEU A 11 9.20 10.60 15.75
N SER A 12 8.35 10.66 16.78
CA SER A 12 8.79 10.68 18.17
C SER A 12 8.75 9.25 18.72
N ILE A 13 9.88 8.79 19.24
CA ILE A 13 10.03 7.42 19.71
C ILE A 13 10.67 7.43 21.09
N ASP A 14 10.12 6.63 22.01
CA ASP A 14 10.73 6.35 23.29
C ASP A 14 11.80 5.25 23.11
N PRO A 15 13.10 5.58 23.29
CA PRO A 15 14.16 4.59 23.13
C PRO A 15 14.08 3.43 24.15
N ASN A 16 13.51 3.66 25.33
CA ASN A 16 13.32 2.62 26.33
C ASN A 16 12.32 1.55 25.82
N LYS A 17 11.26 2.00 25.13
CA LYS A 17 10.30 1.06 24.55
C LYS A 17 10.95 0.18 23.49
N LEU A 18 11.78 0.74 22.62
CA LEU A 18 12.55 -0.04 21.66
C LEU A 18 13.45 -1.05 22.32
N HIS A 19 14.15 -0.60 23.37
CA HIS A 19 15.13 -1.42 24.09
C HIS A 19 14.48 -2.58 24.82
N TYR A 20 13.50 -2.30 25.68
CA TYR A 20 12.89 -3.32 26.54
C TYR A 20 11.94 -4.26 25.84
N ASP A 21 11.28 -3.80 24.78
CA ASP A 21 10.36 -4.63 23.98
C ASP A 21 11.08 -5.31 22.80
N GLU A 22 12.39 -5.13 22.68
CA GLU A 22 13.20 -5.71 21.58
C GLU A 22 12.64 -5.40 20.19
N ILE A 23 12.19 -4.14 19.99
CA ILE A 23 11.59 -3.70 18.74
C ILE A 23 12.65 -3.23 17.75
N ASN A 24 12.55 -3.66 16.50
CA ASN A 24 13.35 -3.13 15.40
C ASN A 24 12.58 -2.08 14.64
N LEU A 25 13.21 -0.91 14.43
CA LEU A 25 12.66 0.15 13.61
C LEU A 25 13.45 0.21 12.30
N THR A 26 12.78 0.07 11.19
CA THR A 26 13.41 0.12 9.88
C THR A 26 12.54 0.88 8.87
N GLY A 27 13.17 1.37 7.82
CA GLY A 27 12.47 1.98 6.70
C GLY A 27 12.78 1.25 5.41
N LEU A 28 11.86 1.31 4.47
CA LEU A 28 12.08 0.82 3.12
C LEU A 28 11.55 1.79 2.10
N VAL A 29 12.13 1.71 0.93
CA VAL A 29 11.68 2.52 -0.21
C VAL A 29 11.58 1.62 -1.44
N SER A 30 10.44 1.74 -2.14
CA SER A 30 10.18 1.06 -3.40
C SER A 30 10.32 -0.47 -3.32
N THR A 31 10.41 -1.12 -4.46
CA THR A 31 10.56 -2.57 -4.55
C THR A 31 11.73 -2.92 -5.46
N THR A 32 12.36 -4.07 -5.24
CA THR A 32 13.38 -4.60 -6.14
C THR A 32 12.72 -5.32 -7.32
N LYS A 33 13.49 -5.53 -8.39
CA LYS A 33 13.03 -6.33 -9.54
C LYS A 33 12.63 -7.74 -9.10
N GLU A 34 13.44 -8.34 -8.24
CA GLU A 34 13.22 -9.68 -7.71
C GLU A 34 11.95 -9.77 -6.89
N SER A 35 11.70 -8.79 -6.01
CA SER A 35 10.48 -8.73 -5.20
C SER A 35 9.24 -8.55 -6.07
N PHE A 36 9.33 -7.73 -7.11
CA PHE A 36 8.23 -7.53 -8.06
C PHE A 36 7.89 -8.81 -8.81
N GLN A 37 8.93 -9.51 -9.31
CA GLN A 37 8.75 -10.78 -10.02
C GLN A 37 8.13 -11.85 -9.12
N GLU A 38 8.57 -11.94 -7.88
CA GLU A 38 8.01 -12.90 -6.91
C GLU A 38 6.56 -12.58 -6.59
N SER A 39 6.21 -11.30 -6.40
CA SER A 39 4.82 -10.89 -6.18
C SER A 39 3.94 -11.23 -7.37
N ALA A 40 4.41 -10.99 -8.58
CA ALA A 40 3.68 -11.34 -9.80
C ALA A 40 3.48 -12.86 -9.91
N ARG A 41 4.48 -13.65 -9.55
CA ARG A 41 4.38 -15.11 -9.52
C ARG A 41 3.30 -15.57 -8.54
N ILE A 42 3.34 -15.05 -7.32
CA ILE A 42 2.37 -15.40 -6.26
C ILE A 42 0.94 -15.10 -6.72
N LEU A 43 0.72 -13.94 -7.32
CA LEU A 43 -0.60 -13.56 -7.84
C LEU A 43 -1.03 -14.44 -9.02
N SER A 44 -0.13 -14.74 -9.96
CA SER A 44 -0.47 -15.53 -11.14
C SER A 44 -0.76 -16.99 -10.81
N GLU A 45 -0.16 -17.53 -9.76
CA GLU A 45 -0.41 -18.89 -9.28
C GLU A 45 -1.61 -18.98 -8.34
N GLY A 46 -2.25 -17.86 -8.03
CA GLY A 46 -3.44 -17.83 -7.18
C GLY A 46 -3.17 -18.22 -5.73
N LEU A 47 -1.94 -18.03 -5.25
CA LEU A 47 -1.56 -18.41 -3.88
C LEU A 47 -2.17 -17.49 -2.82
N ILE A 48 -2.52 -16.25 -3.21
CA ILE A 48 -3.23 -15.31 -2.35
C ILE A 48 -4.40 -14.69 -3.11
N ASP A 49 -5.47 -14.40 -2.41
CA ASP A 49 -6.63 -13.70 -2.95
C ASP A 49 -6.57 -12.22 -2.56
N VAL A 50 -6.35 -11.37 -3.56
CA VAL A 50 -6.31 -9.92 -3.37
C VAL A 50 -7.58 -9.23 -3.86
N LYS A 51 -8.56 -9.97 -4.39
CA LYS A 51 -9.80 -9.39 -4.91
C LYS A 51 -10.59 -8.68 -3.82
N SER A 52 -10.51 -9.16 -2.59
CA SER A 52 -11.15 -8.53 -1.44
C SER A 52 -10.62 -7.12 -1.14
N LEU A 53 -9.43 -6.78 -1.65
CA LEU A 53 -8.84 -5.45 -1.50
C LEU A 53 -9.33 -4.46 -2.56
N ILE A 54 -10.00 -4.94 -3.61
CA ILE A 54 -10.59 -4.09 -4.64
C ILE A 54 -11.97 -3.66 -4.16
N SER A 55 -12.11 -2.39 -3.85
CA SER A 55 -13.38 -1.83 -3.35
C SER A 55 -14.34 -1.54 -4.49
N GLU A 56 -13.86 -0.92 -5.55
CA GLU A 56 -14.70 -0.44 -6.65
C GLU A 56 -13.96 -0.53 -7.97
N ILE A 57 -14.70 -0.78 -9.05
CA ILE A 57 -14.16 -0.82 -10.42
C ILE A 57 -15.02 0.11 -11.28
N TYR A 58 -14.38 1.00 -12.01
CA TYR A 58 -15.04 1.94 -12.90
C TYR A 58 -14.51 1.82 -14.32
N PRO A 59 -15.35 2.06 -15.34
CA PRO A 59 -14.85 2.20 -16.71
C PRO A 59 -13.96 3.44 -16.82
N PHE A 60 -13.04 3.45 -17.76
CA PHE A 60 -12.09 4.55 -17.93
C PHE A 60 -12.77 5.90 -18.15
N GLU A 61 -13.94 5.92 -18.78
CA GLU A 61 -14.74 7.13 -19.01
C GLU A 61 -15.14 7.83 -17.70
N LYS A 62 -15.16 7.11 -16.59
CA LYS A 62 -15.46 7.64 -15.26
C LYS A 62 -14.21 7.85 -14.41
N ILE A 63 -13.06 8.04 -15.04
CA ILE A 63 -11.76 8.15 -14.33
C ILE A 63 -11.77 9.26 -13.27
N GLY A 64 -12.38 10.41 -13.55
CA GLY A 64 -12.48 11.51 -12.58
C GLY A 64 -13.20 11.09 -11.31
N TYR A 65 -14.32 10.40 -11.45
CA TYR A 65 -15.06 9.87 -10.31
C TYR A 65 -14.28 8.77 -9.57
N ALA A 66 -13.58 7.93 -10.31
CA ALA A 66 -12.72 6.92 -9.71
C ALA A 66 -11.63 7.53 -8.82
N PHE A 67 -11.02 8.64 -9.23
CA PHE A 67 -10.06 9.38 -8.40
C PHE A 67 -10.69 9.93 -7.13
N GLU A 68 -11.89 10.50 -7.22
CA GLU A 68 -12.62 10.98 -6.03
C GLU A 68 -12.84 9.85 -5.03
N ARG A 69 -13.23 8.68 -5.51
CA ARG A 69 -13.43 7.51 -4.65
C ARG A 69 -12.11 6.99 -4.07
N ALA A 70 -11.04 7.05 -4.84
CA ALA A 70 -9.73 6.56 -4.41
C ALA A 70 -9.14 7.36 -3.23
N ILE A 71 -9.41 8.66 -3.15
CA ILE A 71 -8.97 9.50 -2.03
C ILE A 71 -9.92 9.46 -0.84
N SER A 72 -11.07 8.83 -0.98
CA SER A 72 -12.02 8.63 0.10
C SER A 72 -11.49 7.62 1.12
N SER A 73 -11.76 7.85 2.39
CA SER A 73 -11.43 6.89 3.45
C SER A 73 -12.29 5.63 3.43
N GLU A 74 -13.31 5.58 2.58
CA GLU A 74 -14.26 4.47 2.48
C GLU A 74 -13.77 3.35 1.54
N THR A 75 -12.71 3.59 0.76
CA THR A 75 -12.22 2.62 -0.22
C THR A 75 -10.79 2.20 0.07
N TYR A 76 -10.45 0.96 -0.28
CA TYR A 76 -9.10 0.41 -0.23
C TYR A 76 -8.37 0.62 -1.56
N ARG A 77 -8.88 -0.03 -2.59
CA ARG A 77 -8.35 0.09 -3.96
C ARG A 77 -9.49 0.33 -4.93
N VAL A 78 -9.31 1.32 -5.77
CA VAL A 78 -10.23 1.64 -6.85
C VAL A 78 -9.51 1.37 -8.17
N ILE A 79 -10.16 0.63 -9.06
CA ILE A 79 -9.61 0.23 -10.35
C ILE A 79 -10.32 1.02 -11.47
N ALA A 80 -9.55 1.58 -12.38
CA ALA A 80 -10.06 2.09 -13.65
C ALA A 80 -9.78 1.05 -14.73
N LYS A 81 -10.81 0.58 -15.39
CA LYS A 81 -10.73 -0.47 -16.41
C LYS A 81 -10.78 0.15 -17.80
N LEU A 82 -9.78 -0.17 -18.63
CA LEU A 82 -9.71 0.24 -20.03
C LEU A 82 -10.72 -0.51 -20.90
#